data_92f60b276a1da424196c4512c12daf8b
#
_entry.id   92f60b276a1da424196c4512c12daf8b
#
_cell.length_a   1.000
_cell.length_b   1.000
_cell.length_c   1.000
_cell.angle_alpha   90.00
_cell.angle_beta   90.00
_cell.angle_gamma   90.00
#
_symmetry.space_group_name_H-M   'P 1'
#
loop_
_entity.id
_entity.type
_entity.pdbx_description
1 polymer ?
#
loop_
_entity_poly.entity_id
_entity_poly.type
_entity_poly.pdbx_seq_one_letter_code
_entity_poly.pdbx_strand_id
1 'polypeptide(L)'
;MESESLSMMTMNEMRTLMETLSAIYTDVCLLSADDVNDVHEGAYTASSEGKCYACGHKRHFSRHCAAKQALATGEKACRIEVCGADVLHITVLPYKVEGRSYVLELVQRTPCQDTLDADSGERIMREISGYNTKLYRDALTGAYNRHYYEDVARKAPGPSCVAIMDLDDFKFCNDTYGHHAGDLALEAAANAIRACVRDNDVLIRFGGDEFLLILHGIRDDYLKIVLERVRGAVQNAVIPGFPHLHLSMSIGGVAQDDREPLEAAVRRADKLMYQAKVRKNTVVCAGTTDQRTLLS
;
A
#
# COMPACT_ATOMS: atom_id res chain seq x y z
N MET A 1 -23.35 22.83 4.54
CA MET A 1 -23.15 23.61 5.76
C MET A 1 -23.91 22.88 6.85
N GLU A 2 -23.17 22.11 7.61
CA GLU A 2 -23.35 21.78 9.00
C GLU A 2 -22.20 20.84 9.35
N SER A 3 -21.14 21.42 9.93
CA SER A 3 -20.07 20.67 10.56
C SER A 3 -20.69 19.99 11.77
N GLU A 4 -20.98 18.70 11.67
CA GLU A 4 -21.26 17.90 12.86
C GLU A 4 -20.05 17.99 13.78
N SER A 5 -20.23 18.72 14.88
CA SER A 5 -19.34 18.72 16.01
C SER A 5 -19.25 17.29 16.51
N LEU A 6 -18.13 16.63 16.26
CA LEU A 6 -17.77 15.39 16.96
C LEU A 6 -17.89 15.69 18.45
N SER A 7 -18.94 15.20 19.11
CA SER A 7 -19.17 15.35 20.53
C SER A 7 -17.95 14.82 21.27
N MET A 8 -17.34 15.64 22.08
CA MET A 8 -16.19 15.25 22.91
C MET A 8 -16.68 14.22 23.95
N MET A 9 -16.46 12.95 23.65
CA MET A 9 -16.80 11.84 24.55
C MET A 9 -15.89 11.88 25.78
N THR A 10 -16.48 11.68 26.94
CA THR A 10 -15.73 11.51 28.19
C THR A 10 -15.22 10.08 28.33
N MET A 11 -14.21 9.88 29.19
CA MET A 11 -13.69 8.53 29.46
C MET A 11 -14.75 7.61 30.11
N ASN A 12 -15.68 8.17 30.88
CA ASN A 12 -16.80 7.42 31.46
C ASN A 12 -17.79 6.92 30.40
N GLU A 13 -18.14 7.77 29.45
CA GLU A 13 -19.01 7.38 28.31
C GLU A 13 -18.33 6.32 27.46
N MET A 14 -17.02 6.44 27.20
CA MET A 14 -16.25 5.43 26.48
C MET A 14 -16.26 4.09 27.22
N ARG A 15 -16.09 4.09 28.56
CA ARG A 15 -16.15 2.87 29.36
C ARG A 15 -17.50 2.19 29.28
N THR A 16 -18.59 2.95 29.40
CA THR A 16 -19.96 2.44 29.25
C THR A 16 -20.20 1.85 27.85
N LEU A 17 -19.67 2.52 26.81
CA LEU A 17 -19.72 2.01 25.44
C LEU A 17 -18.98 0.67 25.31
N MET A 18 -17.77 0.58 25.87
CA MET A 18 -16.98 -0.65 25.85
C MET A 18 -17.67 -1.80 26.58
N GLU A 19 -18.27 -1.54 27.75
CA GLU A 19 -19.07 -2.54 28.48
C GLU A 19 -20.24 -3.05 27.64
N THR A 20 -20.95 -2.16 26.97
CA THR A 20 -22.05 -2.54 26.09
C THR A 20 -21.57 -3.38 24.91
N LEU A 21 -20.46 -2.98 24.28
CA LEU A 21 -19.90 -3.70 23.13
C LEU A 21 -19.28 -5.04 23.51
N SER A 22 -18.77 -5.19 24.73
CA SER A 22 -18.24 -6.46 25.25
C SER A 22 -19.30 -7.56 25.38
N ALA A 23 -20.59 -7.22 25.34
CA ALA A 23 -21.67 -8.20 25.26
C ALA A 23 -21.86 -8.78 23.83
N ILE A 24 -21.30 -8.11 22.81
CA ILE A 24 -21.48 -8.45 21.39
C ILE A 24 -20.18 -8.97 20.77
N TYR A 25 -19.06 -8.33 21.10
CA TYR A 25 -17.74 -8.66 20.57
C TYR A 25 -16.96 -9.55 21.53
N THR A 26 -16.12 -10.41 20.97
CA THR A 26 -15.28 -11.33 21.75
C THR A 26 -14.28 -10.55 22.62
N ASP A 27 -13.69 -9.50 22.05
CA ASP A 27 -12.78 -8.60 22.75
C ASP A 27 -13.04 -7.15 22.33
N VAL A 28 -12.91 -6.22 23.28
CA VAL A 28 -13.06 -4.77 23.07
C VAL A 28 -11.89 -4.08 23.75
N CYS A 29 -11.05 -3.40 22.96
CA CYS A 29 -9.86 -2.71 23.45
C CYS A 29 -9.87 -1.24 23.07
N LEU A 30 -9.45 -0.37 23.99
CA LEU A 30 -9.20 1.04 23.75
C LEU A 30 -7.69 1.28 23.76
N LEU A 31 -7.14 1.79 22.64
CA LEU A 31 -5.73 2.09 22.49
C LEU A 31 -5.56 3.60 22.32
N SER A 32 -4.63 4.21 23.04
CA SER A 32 -4.28 5.61 22.81
C SER A 32 -3.47 5.76 21.53
N ALA A 33 -3.46 6.97 20.96
CA ALA A 33 -2.61 7.27 19.80
C ALA A 33 -1.13 7.05 20.10
N ASP A 34 -0.72 7.26 21.35
CA ASP A 34 0.65 7.04 21.82
C ASP A 34 0.94 5.53 21.82
N ASP A 35 0.06 4.69 22.38
CA ASP A 35 0.21 3.22 22.37
C ASP A 35 0.30 2.64 20.95
N VAL A 36 -0.43 3.21 19.99
CA VAL A 36 -0.41 2.77 18.59
C VAL A 36 0.86 3.23 17.87
N ASN A 37 1.43 4.36 18.25
CA ASN A 37 2.64 4.94 17.63
C ASN A 37 3.93 4.46 18.28
N ASP A 38 3.93 4.20 19.61
CA ASP A 38 5.11 3.77 20.40
C ASP A 38 5.52 2.31 20.17
N VAL A 39 4.87 1.59 19.29
CA VAL A 39 5.24 0.21 18.88
C VAL A 39 6.63 0.16 18.21
N HIS A 40 7.49 1.13 18.44
CA HIS A 40 8.87 1.10 17.95
C HIS A 40 9.86 0.37 18.86
N GLU A 41 9.59 0.18 20.15
CA GLU A 41 10.53 -0.51 21.06
C GLU A 41 9.80 -1.24 22.18
N GLY A 42 9.37 -2.46 21.95
CA GLY A 42 9.42 -3.54 22.96
C GLY A 42 8.64 -3.41 24.27
N ALA A 43 7.81 -2.41 24.50
CA ALA A 43 7.07 -2.23 25.74
C ALA A 43 5.57 -2.27 25.51
N TYR A 44 5.00 -3.45 25.71
CA TYR A 44 3.55 -3.63 25.88
C TYR A 44 3.20 -3.54 27.35
N THR A 45 2.50 -2.49 27.73
CA THR A 45 1.68 -2.51 28.95
C THR A 45 0.28 -2.07 28.57
N ALA A 46 -0.54 -3.02 28.21
CA ALA A 46 -1.98 -2.81 28.15
C ALA A 46 -2.60 -3.48 29.36
N SER A 47 -3.64 -2.85 29.87
CA SER A 47 -4.49 -3.31 30.94
C SER A 47 -4.71 -4.82 30.90
N SER A 48 -4.30 -5.46 31.97
CA SER A 48 -4.44 -6.84 32.37
C SER A 48 -4.03 -7.94 31.39
N GLU A 49 -3.77 -7.68 30.10
CA GLU A 49 -3.13 -8.61 29.15
C GLU A 49 -2.78 -8.02 27.79
N GLY A 50 -2.66 -6.73 27.68
CA GLY A 50 -1.97 -5.90 26.69
C GLY A 50 -1.66 -6.45 25.30
N LYS A 51 -2.61 -7.01 24.60
CA LYS A 51 -2.41 -7.49 23.24
C LYS A 51 -3.29 -6.69 22.29
N CYS A 52 -2.66 -5.94 21.39
CA CYS A 52 -3.36 -5.48 20.19
C CYS A 52 -3.73 -6.70 19.36
N TYR A 53 -5.02 -7.03 19.28
CA TYR A 53 -5.51 -8.17 18.51
C TYR A 53 -5.35 -7.94 17.01
N ALA A 54 -5.37 -6.68 16.56
CA ALA A 54 -5.08 -6.34 15.15
C ALA A 54 -3.75 -6.90 14.68
N CYS A 55 -2.92 -7.28 15.60
CA CYS A 55 -1.56 -7.64 15.30
C CYS A 55 -1.03 -8.89 15.99
N GLY A 56 -1.71 -9.67 16.72
CA GLY A 56 -1.49 -11.02 17.29
C GLY A 56 -0.10 -11.54 17.64
N HIS A 57 0.99 -10.93 17.26
CA HIS A 57 2.36 -11.40 17.48
C HIS A 57 3.40 -10.32 17.71
N LYS A 58 4.41 -10.67 18.47
CA LYS A 58 5.53 -9.93 19.09
C LYS A 58 6.38 -9.01 18.20
N ARG A 59 6.08 -8.78 16.93
CA ARG A 59 6.82 -7.86 16.06
C ARG A 59 5.90 -7.28 14.99
N HIS A 60 5.51 -6.04 15.14
CA HIS A 60 4.64 -5.36 14.17
C HIS A 60 5.39 -4.34 13.35
N PHE A 61 5.92 -4.82 12.25
CA PHE A 61 6.25 -4.02 11.08
C PHE A 61 5.16 -4.10 9.99
N SER A 62 3.91 -4.41 10.35
CA SER A 62 2.86 -4.39 9.35
C SER A 62 2.46 -2.94 9.08
N ARG A 63 2.83 -2.42 7.91
CA ARG A 63 2.35 -1.14 7.36
C ARG A 63 0.82 -1.10 7.17
N HIS A 64 0.16 -2.23 7.34
CA HIS A 64 -1.29 -2.41 7.22
C HIS A 64 -1.94 -2.54 8.61
N CYS A 65 -1.39 -1.89 9.63
CA CYS A 65 -2.03 -1.85 10.95
C CYS A 65 -3.33 -1.05 10.86
N ALA A 66 -4.47 -1.70 11.06
CA ALA A 66 -5.79 -1.06 11.01
C ALA A 66 -5.92 0.08 12.03
N ALA A 67 -5.25 -0.02 13.19
CA ALA A 67 -5.24 1.03 14.19
C ALA A 67 -4.49 2.28 13.71
N LYS A 68 -3.31 2.12 13.08
CA LYS A 68 -2.57 3.24 12.46
C LYS A 68 -3.35 3.87 11.33
N GLN A 69 -3.99 3.05 10.51
CA GLN A 69 -4.82 3.54 9.41
C GLN A 69 -5.99 4.37 9.94
N ALA A 70 -6.74 3.86 10.93
CA ALA A 70 -7.87 4.57 11.52
C ALA A 70 -7.46 5.91 12.16
N LEU A 71 -6.31 5.95 12.85
CA LEU A 71 -5.77 7.19 13.42
C LEU A 71 -5.38 8.21 12.35
N ALA A 72 -4.76 7.74 11.27
CA ALA A 72 -4.26 8.62 10.22
C ALA A 72 -5.39 9.21 9.35
N THR A 73 -6.43 8.41 9.07
CA THR A 73 -7.54 8.82 8.20
C THR A 73 -8.70 9.45 8.96
N GLY A 74 -8.84 9.18 10.26
CA GLY A 74 -10.04 9.52 11.02
C GLY A 74 -11.28 8.68 10.63
N GLU A 75 -11.09 7.62 9.86
CA GLU A 75 -12.15 6.74 9.37
C GLU A 75 -12.04 5.34 9.98
N LYS A 76 -13.16 4.61 9.94
CA LYS A 76 -13.21 3.19 10.31
C LYS A 76 -12.25 2.37 9.45
N ALA A 77 -11.46 1.51 10.08
CA ALA A 77 -10.66 0.48 9.41
C ALA A 77 -11.13 -0.93 9.81
N CYS A 78 -11.04 -1.89 8.88
CA CYS A 78 -11.41 -3.28 9.13
C CYS A 78 -10.30 -4.21 8.65
N ARG A 79 -10.13 -5.33 9.37
CA ARG A 79 -9.18 -6.38 9.01
C ARG A 79 -9.73 -7.75 9.37
N ILE A 80 -9.37 -8.75 8.58
CA ILE A 80 -9.64 -10.16 8.89
C ILE A 80 -8.28 -10.84 9.07
N GLU A 81 -8.14 -11.59 10.16
CA GLU A 81 -6.95 -12.40 10.44
C GLU A 81 -7.35 -13.83 10.73
N VAL A 82 -6.46 -14.78 10.41
CA VAL A 82 -6.60 -16.17 10.82
C VAL A 82 -5.55 -16.47 11.87
N CYS A 83 -5.99 -16.91 13.03
CA CYS A 83 -5.15 -17.23 14.17
C CYS A 83 -5.42 -18.67 14.61
N GLY A 84 -4.60 -19.61 14.13
CA GLY A 84 -4.83 -21.04 14.38
C GLY A 84 -6.11 -21.52 13.72
N ALA A 85 -7.06 -22.01 14.52
CA ALA A 85 -8.38 -22.48 14.07
C ALA A 85 -9.46 -21.39 14.14
N ASP A 86 -9.10 -20.12 14.36
CA ASP A 86 -10.06 -19.03 14.51
C ASP A 86 -9.91 -17.99 13.40
N VAL A 87 -11.03 -17.43 12.94
CA VAL A 87 -11.08 -16.24 12.10
C VAL A 87 -11.42 -15.04 12.98
N LEU A 88 -10.56 -14.05 12.99
CA LEU A 88 -10.72 -12.80 13.71
C LEU A 88 -11.20 -11.70 12.76
N HIS A 89 -12.38 -11.15 13.01
CA HIS A 89 -12.87 -9.94 12.37
C HIS A 89 -12.54 -8.77 13.28
N ILE A 90 -11.62 -7.91 12.84
CA ILE A 90 -11.14 -6.79 13.62
C ILE A 90 -11.69 -5.52 12.99
N THR A 91 -12.45 -4.77 13.74
CA THR A 91 -12.95 -3.44 13.36
C THR A 91 -12.31 -2.41 14.28
N VAL A 92 -11.76 -1.37 13.70
CA VAL A 92 -11.10 -0.27 14.42
C VAL A 92 -11.82 1.04 14.12
N LEU A 93 -12.24 1.72 15.17
CA LEU A 93 -12.99 2.97 15.12
C LEU A 93 -12.16 4.08 15.81
N PRO A 94 -11.87 5.20 15.13
CA PRO A 94 -11.19 6.33 15.75
C PRO A 94 -12.17 7.13 16.61
N TYR A 95 -11.72 7.54 17.79
CA TYR A 95 -12.45 8.38 18.73
C TYR A 95 -11.60 9.51 19.28
N LYS A 96 -12.25 10.62 19.61
CA LYS A 96 -11.68 11.66 20.47
C LYS A 96 -12.33 11.59 21.86
N VAL A 97 -11.53 11.27 22.88
CA VAL A 97 -11.95 11.16 24.27
C VAL A 97 -11.18 12.20 25.07
N GLU A 98 -11.89 13.16 25.67
CA GLU A 98 -11.31 14.25 26.47
C GLU A 98 -10.18 15.00 25.73
N GLY A 99 -10.37 15.20 24.41
CA GLY A 99 -9.41 15.91 23.56
C GLY A 99 -8.22 15.09 23.07
N ARG A 100 -8.05 13.84 23.51
CA ARG A 100 -7.01 12.93 23.06
C ARG A 100 -7.55 11.94 22.01
N SER A 101 -6.69 11.54 21.09
CA SER A 101 -7.05 10.56 20.05
C SER A 101 -6.86 9.13 20.56
N TYR A 102 -7.88 8.31 20.34
CA TYR A 102 -7.92 6.89 20.66
C TYR A 102 -8.45 6.11 19.46
N VAL A 103 -8.21 4.82 19.46
CA VAL A 103 -8.92 3.86 18.62
C VAL A 103 -9.59 2.80 19.49
N LEU A 104 -10.84 2.53 19.18
CA LEU A 104 -11.60 1.42 19.76
C LEU A 104 -11.51 0.23 18.82
N GLU A 105 -10.86 -0.83 19.28
CA GLU A 105 -10.67 -2.07 18.55
C GLU A 105 -11.73 -3.07 19.01
N LEU A 106 -12.52 -3.55 18.06
CA LEU A 106 -13.60 -4.53 18.25
C LEU A 106 -13.20 -5.82 17.54
N VAL A 107 -13.06 -6.89 18.30
CA VAL A 107 -12.68 -8.21 17.77
C VAL A 107 -13.85 -9.18 17.89
N GLN A 108 -14.25 -9.74 16.77
CA GLN A 108 -15.18 -10.86 16.71
C GLN A 108 -14.40 -12.11 16.33
N ARG A 109 -14.34 -13.07 17.22
CA ARG A 109 -13.73 -14.38 16.98
C ARG A 109 -14.80 -15.37 16.52
N THR A 110 -14.56 -16.01 15.38
CA THR A 110 -15.39 -17.11 14.86
C THR A 110 -14.54 -18.38 14.86
N PRO A 111 -14.84 -19.37 15.71
CA PRO A 111 -14.14 -20.65 15.69
C PRO A 111 -14.36 -21.35 14.35
N CYS A 112 -13.29 -21.81 13.73
CA CYS A 112 -13.37 -22.61 12.49
C CYS A 112 -13.95 -24.01 12.74
N GLN A 113 -14.06 -24.46 14.01
CA GLN A 113 -14.47 -25.81 14.35
C GLN A 113 -15.98 -26.08 14.26
N ASP A 114 -16.82 -25.04 14.30
CA ASP A 114 -18.28 -25.27 14.34
C ASP A 114 -18.97 -25.25 12.97
N THR A 115 -18.29 -24.90 11.91
CA THR A 115 -18.91 -24.82 10.57
C THR A 115 -18.04 -25.28 9.39
N LEU A 116 -16.74 -25.53 9.59
CA LEU A 116 -15.82 -25.77 8.48
C LEU A 116 -14.72 -26.75 8.91
N ASP A 117 -14.52 -27.83 8.17
CA ASP A 117 -13.31 -28.67 8.19
C ASP A 117 -12.10 -27.75 7.92
N ALA A 118 -10.88 -28.16 8.31
CA ALA A 118 -9.64 -27.42 8.10
C ALA A 118 -9.46 -26.95 6.63
N ASP A 119 -9.99 -27.73 5.70
CA ASP A 119 -10.02 -27.47 4.25
C ASP A 119 -10.91 -26.26 3.87
N SER A 120 -11.94 -25.98 4.65
CA SER A 120 -12.88 -24.88 4.42
C SER A 120 -12.35 -23.53 4.94
N GLY A 121 -11.59 -23.51 6.04
CA GLY A 121 -10.89 -22.32 6.53
C GLY A 121 -9.83 -21.84 5.52
N GLU A 122 -9.03 -22.78 5.00
CA GLU A 122 -8.09 -22.48 3.91
C GLU A 122 -8.81 -22.06 2.62
N ARG A 123 -10.01 -22.60 2.37
CA ARG A 123 -10.81 -22.24 1.20
C ARG A 123 -11.36 -20.83 1.29
N ILE A 124 -11.87 -20.41 2.44
CA ILE A 124 -12.33 -19.03 2.69
C ILE A 124 -11.14 -18.06 2.60
N MET A 125 -9.98 -18.41 3.17
CA MET A 125 -8.78 -17.58 3.04
C MET A 125 -8.30 -17.49 1.59
N ARG A 126 -8.36 -18.59 0.84
CA ARG A 126 -8.09 -18.58 -0.61
C ARG A 126 -9.11 -17.74 -1.36
N GLU A 127 -10.38 -17.80 -0.99
CA GLU A 127 -11.43 -16.97 -1.59
C GLU A 127 -11.25 -15.48 -1.26
N ILE A 128 -11.04 -15.11 0.02
CA ILE A 128 -10.77 -13.71 0.43
C ILE A 128 -9.47 -13.19 -0.21
N SER A 129 -8.41 -14.00 -0.20
CA SER A 129 -7.16 -13.68 -0.90
C SER A 129 -7.39 -13.59 -2.42
N GLY A 130 -8.21 -14.48 -2.97
CA GLY A 130 -8.64 -14.46 -4.36
C GLY A 130 -9.50 -13.23 -4.71
N TYR A 131 -10.38 -12.77 -3.82
CA TYR A 131 -11.14 -11.54 -3.98
C TYR A 131 -10.22 -10.30 -3.94
N ASN A 132 -9.32 -10.22 -2.97
CA ASN A 132 -8.33 -9.14 -2.88
C ASN A 132 -7.39 -9.13 -4.09
N THR A 133 -6.98 -10.32 -4.54
CA THR A 133 -6.16 -10.46 -5.74
C THR A 133 -6.94 -10.01 -6.98
N LYS A 134 -8.18 -10.41 -7.15
CA LYS A 134 -9.04 -9.97 -8.27
C LYS A 134 -9.36 -8.47 -8.20
N LEU A 135 -9.55 -7.92 -7.01
CA LEU A 135 -9.90 -6.51 -6.82
C LEU A 135 -8.71 -5.59 -7.07
N TYR A 136 -7.51 -5.96 -6.60
CA TYR A 136 -6.35 -5.07 -6.54
C TYR A 136 -5.17 -5.47 -7.42
N ARG A 137 -5.22 -6.61 -8.12
CA ARG A 137 -4.16 -7.02 -9.04
C ARG A 137 -4.58 -6.83 -10.49
N ASP A 138 -3.61 -6.42 -11.31
CA ASP A 138 -3.74 -6.45 -12.75
C ASP A 138 -3.60 -7.90 -13.24
N ALA A 139 -4.58 -8.38 -13.97
CA ALA A 139 -4.67 -9.80 -14.37
C ALA A 139 -3.55 -10.23 -15.32
N LEU A 140 -3.02 -9.30 -16.13
CA LEU A 140 -1.94 -9.58 -17.07
C LEU A 140 -0.59 -9.61 -16.37
N THR A 141 -0.24 -8.52 -15.72
CA THR A 141 1.11 -8.32 -15.18
C THR A 141 1.29 -8.82 -13.75
N GLY A 142 0.20 -9.07 -13.01
CA GLY A 142 0.23 -9.38 -11.59
C GLY A 142 0.71 -8.22 -10.70
N ALA A 143 1.01 -7.04 -11.25
CA ALA A 143 1.23 -5.81 -10.49
C ALA A 143 -0.07 -5.41 -9.78
N TYR A 144 0.00 -4.50 -8.81
CA TYR A 144 -1.23 -3.88 -8.33
C TYR A 144 -1.89 -3.10 -9.47
N ASN A 145 -3.20 -2.94 -9.42
CA ASN A 145 -3.95 -2.15 -10.39
C ASN A 145 -4.23 -0.74 -9.88
N ARG A 146 -4.87 0.10 -10.70
CA ARG A 146 -5.22 1.47 -10.35
C ARG A 146 -6.18 1.58 -9.15
N HIS A 147 -7.08 0.59 -8.94
CA HIS A 147 -7.96 0.58 -7.76
C HIS A 147 -7.16 0.49 -6.47
N TYR A 148 -6.08 -0.31 -6.44
CA TYR A 148 -5.20 -0.34 -5.28
C TYR A 148 -4.57 1.02 -4.96
N TYR A 149 -4.19 1.78 -5.99
CA TYR A 149 -3.69 3.14 -5.79
C TYR A 149 -4.75 4.05 -5.15
N GLU A 150 -5.96 4.06 -5.69
CA GLU A 150 -7.04 4.95 -5.23
C GLU A 150 -7.52 4.61 -3.81
N ASP A 151 -7.63 3.32 -3.50
CA ASP A 151 -8.24 2.85 -2.25
C ASP A 151 -7.23 2.71 -1.11
N VAL A 152 -6.00 2.30 -1.42
CA VAL A 152 -5.01 1.88 -0.43
C VAL A 152 -3.77 2.77 -0.45
N ALA A 153 -3.05 2.83 -1.57
CA ALA A 153 -1.73 3.45 -1.61
C ALA A 153 -1.79 4.97 -1.36
N ARG A 154 -2.79 5.64 -1.90
CA ARG A 154 -2.99 7.09 -1.74
C ARG A 154 -3.28 7.51 -0.30
N LYS A 155 -3.85 6.61 0.51
CA LYS A 155 -4.24 6.85 1.90
C LYS A 155 -3.16 6.39 2.90
N ALA A 156 -2.17 5.64 2.44
CA ALA A 156 -1.09 5.15 3.28
C ALA A 156 -0.13 6.28 3.70
N PRO A 157 0.52 6.17 4.88
CA PRO A 157 1.59 7.11 5.25
C PRO A 157 2.65 7.16 4.15
N GLY A 158 3.16 8.37 3.88
CA GLY A 158 3.97 8.68 2.72
C GLY A 158 5.17 7.74 2.50
N PRO A 159 5.40 7.34 1.26
CA PRO A 159 6.61 6.65 0.84
C PRO A 159 7.79 7.62 0.82
N SER A 160 9.01 7.07 0.81
CA SER A 160 10.21 7.89 0.68
C SER A 160 10.41 8.42 -0.75
N CYS A 161 10.05 7.62 -1.79
CA CYS A 161 10.23 7.97 -3.20
C CYS A 161 9.13 7.38 -4.09
N VAL A 162 8.86 8.08 -5.20
CA VAL A 162 7.84 7.71 -6.20
C VAL A 162 8.44 7.80 -7.60
N ALA A 163 8.09 6.87 -8.48
CA ALA A 163 8.44 6.94 -9.90
C ALA A 163 7.25 6.58 -10.79
N ILE A 164 7.04 7.38 -11.84
CA ILE A 164 6.17 7.05 -12.97
C ILE A 164 7.06 6.55 -14.10
N MET A 165 6.62 5.49 -14.73
CA MET A 165 7.36 4.76 -15.76
C MET A 165 6.42 4.41 -16.90
N ASP A 166 6.89 4.53 -18.14
CA ASP A 166 6.11 4.28 -19.34
C ASP A 166 6.99 3.58 -20.38
N LEU A 167 6.48 2.51 -21.01
CA LEU A 167 7.18 1.82 -22.08
C LEU A 167 7.27 2.70 -23.31
N ASP A 168 8.49 2.81 -23.88
CA ASP A 168 8.68 3.57 -25.08
C ASP A 168 8.16 2.81 -26.30
N ASP A 169 7.48 3.53 -27.20
CA ASP A 169 6.97 3.01 -28.47
C ASP A 169 6.06 1.76 -28.32
N PHE A 170 5.38 1.61 -27.17
CA PHE A 170 4.54 0.43 -26.93
C PHE A 170 3.43 0.26 -27.95
N LYS A 171 2.84 1.38 -28.43
CA LYS A 171 1.87 1.34 -29.52
C LYS A 171 2.49 0.76 -30.81
N PHE A 172 3.71 1.18 -31.16
CA PHE A 172 4.41 0.62 -32.32
C PHE A 172 4.68 -0.88 -32.16
N CYS A 173 5.01 -1.32 -30.95
CA CYS A 173 5.14 -2.74 -30.64
C CYS A 173 3.84 -3.51 -30.95
N ASN A 174 2.69 -3.04 -30.46
CA ASN A 174 1.38 -3.63 -30.73
C ASN A 174 1.03 -3.63 -32.23
N ASP A 175 1.26 -2.50 -32.89
CA ASP A 175 0.91 -2.33 -34.31
C ASP A 175 1.78 -3.24 -35.22
N THR A 176 3.03 -3.53 -34.80
CA THR A 176 3.98 -4.31 -35.58
C THR A 176 3.92 -5.80 -35.31
N TYR A 177 3.82 -6.19 -34.03
CA TYR A 177 3.92 -7.59 -33.57
C TYR A 177 2.61 -8.17 -33.04
N GLY A 178 1.56 -7.35 -33.00
CA GLY A 178 0.24 -7.71 -32.49
C GLY A 178 0.11 -7.58 -30.98
N HIS A 179 -1.13 -7.54 -30.50
CA HIS A 179 -1.44 -7.36 -29.08
C HIS A 179 -0.88 -8.46 -28.18
N HIS A 180 -0.77 -9.69 -28.68
CA HIS A 180 -0.17 -10.77 -27.90
C HIS A 180 1.32 -10.50 -27.58
N ALA A 181 2.07 -9.94 -28.51
CA ALA A 181 3.45 -9.53 -28.26
C ALA A 181 3.53 -8.37 -27.25
N GLY A 182 2.58 -7.43 -27.33
CA GLY A 182 2.43 -6.35 -26.35
C GLY A 182 2.11 -6.86 -24.95
N ASP A 183 1.23 -7.83 -24.82
CA ASP A 183 0.91 -8.46 -23.53
C ASP A 183 2.15 -9.11 -22.91
N LEU A 184 2.90 -9.90 -23.67
CA LEU A 184 4.16 -10.50 -23.22
C LEU A 184 5.22 -9.44 -22.88
N ALA A 185 5.25 -8.33 -23.60
CA ALA A 185 6.13 -7.21 -23.32
C ALA A 185 5.81 -6.55 -21.95
N LEU A 186 4.53 -6.35 -21.65
CA LEU A 186 4.06 -5.84 -20.36
C LEU A 186 4.39 -6.79 -19.20
N GLU A 187 4.18 -8.09 -19.40
CA GLU A 187 4.56 -9.11 -18.41
C GLU A 187 6.07 -9.12 -18.17
N ALA A 188 6.87 -9.08 -19.23
CA ALA A 188 8.34 -9.05 -19.14
C ALA A 188 8.82 -7.80 -18.42
N ALA A 189 8.27 -6.63 -18.75
CA ALA A 189 8.59 -5.37 -18.08
C ALA A 189 8.23 -5.41 -16.58
N ALA A 190 7.03 -5.85 -16.22
CA ALA A 190 6.60 -5.95 -14.83
C ALA A 190 7.47 -6.92 -14.01
N ASN A 191 7.87 -8.05 -14.61
CA ASN A 191 8.76 -9.02 -13.98
C ASN A 191 10.17 -8.45 -13.79
N ALA A 192 10.71 -7.74 -14.79
CA ALA A 192 12.00 -7.07 -14.71
C ALA A 192 12.02 -5.99 -13.62
N ILE A 193 10.95 -5.19 -13.50
CA ILE A 193 10.82 -4.18 -12.44
C ILE A 193 10.80 -4.86 -11.07
N ARG A 194 9.96 -5.90 -10.88
CA ARG A 194 9.85 -6.62 -9.60
C ARG A 194 11.18 -7.22 -9.16
N ALA A 195 11.98 -7.74 -10.06
CA ALA A 195 13.29 -8.30 -9.74
C ALA A 195 14.28 -7.24 -9.22
N CYS A 196 14.00 -5.96 -9.47
CA CYS A 196 14.84 -4.83 -9.06
C CYS A 196 14.42 -4.17 -7.73
N VAL A 197 13.29 -4.52 -7.17
CA VAL A 197 12.70 -3.86 -6.00
C VAL A 197 12.49 -4.86 -4.86
N ARG A 198 12.21 -4.35 -3.66
CA ARG A 198 11.99 -5.19 -2.48
C ARG A 198 10.52 -5.57 -2.36
N ASP A 199 10.22 -6.62 -1.57
CA ASP A 199 8.83 -7.05 -1.30
C ASP A 199 7.96 -5.95 -0.68
N ASN A 200 8.59 -4.99 0.01
CA ASN A 200 7.92 -3.84 0.62
C ASN A 200 7.68 -2.69 -0.35
N ASP A 201 8.28 -2.71 -1.53
CA ASP A 201 8.04 -1.71 -2.56
C ASP A 201 6.78 -2.09 -3.34
N VAL A 202 6.05 -1.09 -3.83
CA VAL A 202 4.75 -1.32 -4.46
C VAL A 202 4.84 -0.99 -5.93
N LEU A 203 4.63 -2.00 -6.79
CA LEU A 203 4.50 -1.83 -8.23
C LEU A 203 3.02 -1.85 -8.61
N ILE A 204 2.58 -0.81 -9.29
CA ILE A 204 1.21 -0.62 -9.75
C ILE A 204 1.22 -0.44 -11.27
N ARG A 205 0.37 -1.16 -11.99
CA ARG A 205 0.05 -0.83 -13.39
C ARG A 205 -1.00 0.28 -13.36
N PHE A 206 -0.58 1.48 -13.76
CA PHE A 206 -1.35 2.70 -13.58
C PHE A 206 -2.20 3.03 -14.81
N GLY A 207 -1.74 2.65 -16.00
CA GLY A 207 -2.38 2.79 -17.30
C GLY A 207 -2.12 1.58 -18.20
N GLY A 208 -2.29 1.71 -19.50
CA GLY A 208 -2.06 0.67 -20.49
C GLY A 208 -0.63 0.14 -20.45
N ASP A 209 0.32 1.01 -20.63
CA ASP A 209 1.78 0.80 -20.64
C ASP A 209 2.51 1.58 -19.54
N GLU A 210 1.76 2.23 -18.65
CA GLU A 210 2.26 3.01 -17.55
C GLU A 210 2.30 2.23 -16.24
N PHE A 211 3.41 2.40 -15.51
CA PHE A 211 3.61 1.83 -14.19
C PHE A 211 3.94 2.93 -13.17
N LEU A 212 3.41 2.77 -11.96
CA LEU A 212 3.77 3.55 -10.79
C LEU A 212 4.55 2.67 -9.83
N LEU A 213 5.72 3.12 -9.42
CA LEU A 213 6.55 2.47 -8.41
C LEU A 213 6.61 3.34 -7.16
N ILE A 214 6.27 2.76 -6.03
CA ILE A 214 6.35 3.40 -4.71
C ILE A 214 7.44 2.68 -3.92
N LEU A 215 8.51 3.40 -3.61
CA LEU A 215 9.70 2.90 -2.93
C LEU A 215 9.69 3.37 -1.48
N HIS A 216 9.83 2.44 -0.56
CA HIS A 216 9.77 2.73 0.86
C HIS A 216 11.15 2.68 1.54
N GLY A 217 11.41 3.66 2.42
CA GLY A 217 12.64 3.72 3.21
C GLY A 217 13.92 3.84 2.37
N ILE A 218 13.80 4.44 1.18
CA ILE A 218 14.94 4.74 0.32
C ILE A 218 15.33 6.21 0.49
N ARG A 219 16.63 6.50 0.46
CA ARG A 219 17.16 7.87 0.50
C ARG A 219 17.19 8.44 -0.91
N ASP A 220 17.05 9.76 -1.00
CA ASP A 220 17.02 10.52 -2.27
C ASP A 220 18.20 10.24 -3.19
N ASP A 221 19.41 10.13 -2.60
CA ASP A 221 20.66 9.89 -3.33
C ASP A 221 20.70 8.50 -3.99
N TYR A 222 19.91 7.53 -3.48
CA TYR A 222 19.81 6.20 -4.05
C TYR A 222 18.69 6.03 -5.07
N LEU A 223 17.74 6.97 -5.14
CA LEU A 223 16.58 6.87 -6.05
C LEU A 223 17.02 6.63 -7.48
N LYS A 224 17.89 7.48 -8.01
CA LYS A 224 18.37 7.39 -9.39
C LYS A 224 19.07 6.06 -9.67
N ILE A 225 19.84 5.54 -8.72
CA ILE A 225 20.55 4.26 -8.85
C ILE A 225 19.55 3.11 -8.99
N VAL A 226 18.49 3.11 -8.19
CA VAL A 226 17.44 2.09 -8.26
C VAL A 226 16.70 2.18 -9.59
N LEU A 227 16.32 3.37 -10.02
CA LEU A 227 15.57 3.58 -11.26
C LEU A 227 16.42 3.25 -12.51
N GLU A 228 17.72 3.55 -12.51
CA GLU A 228 18.62 3.12 -13.60
C GLU A 228 18.76 1.59 -13.64
N ARG A 229 18.79 0.93 -12.50
CA ARG A 229 18.76 -0.55 -12.44
C ARG A 229 17.47 -1.10 -13.03
N VAL A 230 16.31 -0.50 -12.69
CA VAL A 230 15.01 -0.87 -13.26
C VAL A 230 15.01 -0.66 -14.78
N ARG A 231 15.43 0.52 -15.27
CA ARG A 231 15.52 0.82 -16.69
C ARG A 231 16.38 -0.19 -17.44
N GLY A 232 17.57 -0.48 -16.90
CA GLY A 232 18.48 -1.47 -17.47
C GLY A 232 17.92 -2.90 -17.47
N ALA A 233 17.20 -3.29 -16.44
CA ALA A 233 16.55 -4.60 -16.37
C ALA A 233 15.43 -4.74 -17.41
N VAL A 234 14.60 -3.70 -17.59
CA VAL A 234 13.57 -3.71 -18.63
C VAL A 234 14.19 -3.74 -20.01
N GLN A 235 15.27 -2.98 -20.26
CA GLN A 235 15.99 -2.97 -21.55
C GLN A 235 16.55 -4.36 -21.90
N ASN A 236 16.97 -5.13 -20.90
CA ASN A 236 17.54 -6.48 -21.08
C ASN A 236 16.49 -7.61 -20.95
N ALA A 237 15.22 -7.26 -20.76
CA ALA A 237 14.17 -8.25 -20.64
C ALA A 237 13.99 -9.03 -21.95
N VAL A 238 13.91 -10.35 -21.84
CA VAL A 238 13.66 -11.25 -22.97
C VAL A 238 12.18 -11.52 -23.08
N ILE A 239 11.61 -11.32 -24.27
CA ILE A 239 10.20 -11.57 -24.53
C ILE A 239 10.06 -12.95 -25.18
N PRO A 240 9.38 -13.90 -24.52
CA PRO A 240 9.19 -15.24 -25.07
C PRO A 240 8.55 -15.21 -26.45
N GLY A 241 9.15 -15.92 -27.41
CA GLY A 241 8.66 -15.96 -28.79
C GLY A 241 9.05 -14.76 -29.67
N PHE A 242 9.62 -13.68 -29.06
CA PHE A 242 10.00 -12.45 -29.79
C PHE A 242 11.44 -12.00 -29.44
N PRO A 243 12.47 -12.78 -29.79
CA PRO A 243 13.85 -12.51 -29.36
C PRO A 243 14.44 -11.21 -29.96
N HIS A 244 13.83 -10.64 -30.99
CA HIS A 244 14.26 -9.39 -31.63
C HIS A 244 13.48 -8.18 -31.14
N LEU A 245 12.48 -8.36 -30.26
CA LEU A 245 11.73 -7.28 -29.67
C LEU A 245 12.46 -6.77 -28.41
N HIS A 246 12.94 -5.54 -28.50
CA HIS A 246 13.63 -4.88 -27.39
C HIS A 246 12.70 -3.86 -26.73
N LEU A 247 12.64 -3.89 -25.42
CA LEU A 247 11.91 -2.90 -24.62
C LEU A 247 12.82 -1.75 -24.25
N SER A 248 12.24 -0.57 -24.14
CA SER A 248 12.83 0.54 -23.41
C SER A 248 11.75 1.27 -22.60
N MET A 249 12.17 1.99 -21.59
CA MET A 249 11.28 2.63 -20.64
C MET A 249 11.79 4.01 -20.27
N SER A 250 10.89 4.99 -20.29
CA SER A 250 11.13 6.34 -19.79
C SER A 250 10.62 6.46 -18.36
N ILE A 251 11.45 6.98 -17.45
CA ILE A 251 11.19 6.98 -16.02
C ILE A 251 11.36 8.39 -15.45
N GLY A 252 10.34 8.87 -14.73
CA GLY A 252 10.40 10.07 -13.90
C GLY A 252 10.34 9.73 -12.43
N GLY A 253 11.33 10.14 -11.62
CA GLY A 253 11.39 9.80 -10.20
C GLY A 253 11.56 11.02 -9.30
N VAL A 254 10.87 11.01 -8.15
CA VAL A 254 10.96 12.07 -7.14
C VAL A 254 11.05 11.49 -5.74
N ALA A 255 11.76 12.18 -4.86
CA ALA A 255 11.62 12.01 -3.44
C ALA A 255 10.36 12.77 -2.98
N GLN A 256 9.58 12.14 -2.12
CA GLN A 256 8.40 12.75 -1.49
C GLN A 256 8.83 13.52 -0.24
N ASP A 257 8.29 14.71 -0.05
CA ASP A 257 8.41 15.44 1.20
C ASP A 257 7.44 14.83 2.24
N ASP A 258 7.84 14.79 3.51
CA ASP A 258 7.04 14.22 4.63
C ASP A 258 5.65 14.85 4.76
N ARG A 259 5.46 16.08 4.27
CA ARG A 259 4.20 16.81 4.31
C ARG A 259 3.44 16.80 2.98
N GLU A 260 4.01 16.17 1.97
CA GLU A 260 3.43 16.15 0.62
C GLU A 260 2.48 14.98 0.47
N PRO A 261 1.24 15.18 -0.01
CA PRO A 261 0.36 14.09 -0.39
C PRO A 261 0.99 13.24 -1.51
N LEU A 262 0.84 11.92 -1.46
CA LEU A 262 1.36 11.00 -2.49
C LEU A 262 0.98 11.45 -3.91
N GLU A 263 -0.24 11.91 -4.09
CA GLU A 263 -0.75 12.40 -5.39
C GLU A 263 0.06 13.58 -5.95
N ALA A 264 0.57 14.46 -5.08
CA ALA A 264 1.42 15.57 -5.53
C ALA A 264 2.79 15.07 -5.99
N ALA A 265 3.38 14.11 -5.27
CA ALA A 265 4.62 13.46 -5.68
C ALA A 265 4.44 12.71 -7.02
N VAL A 266 3.33 11.99 -7.20
CA VAL A 266 2.98 11.30 -8.46
C VAL A 266 2.91 12.31 -9.61
N ARG A 267 2.25 13.45 -9.44
CA ARG A 267 2.19 14.51 -10.48
C ARG A 267 3.56 15.10 -10.82
N ARG A 268 4.48 15.20 -9.86
CA ARG A 268 5.86 15.66 -10.10
C ARG A 268 6.65 14.60 -10.87
N ALA A 269 6.53 13.33 -10.48
CA ALA A 269 7.17 12.22 -11.18
C ALA A 269 6.69 12.11 -12.64
N ASP A 270 5.38 12.31 -12.88
CA ASP A 270 4.79 12.31 -14.21
C ASP A 270 5.42 13.38 -15.13
N LYS A 271 5.59 14.62 -14.64
CA LYS A 271 6.27 15.68 -15.41
C LYS A 271 7.71 15.29 -15.79
N LEU A 272 8.43 14.62 -14.90
CA LEU A 272 9.80 14.16 -15.18
C LEU A 272 9.81 12.98 -16.15
N MET A 273 8.84 12.07 -16.07
CA MET A 273 8.67 10.99 -17.03
C MET A 273 8.41 11.55 -18.44
N TYR A 274 7.57 12.58 -18.56
CA TYR A 274 7.37 13.26 -19.84
C TYR A 274 8.66 13.88 -20.40
N GLN A 275 9.55 14.42 -19.56
CA GLN A 275 10.88 14.88 -19.99
C GLN A 275 11.78 13.72 -20.44
N ALA A 276 11.71 12.58 -19.74
CA ALA A 276 12.44 11.38 -20.12
C ALA A 276 11.98 10.84 -21.48
N LYS A 277 10.69 10.91 -21.79
CA LYS A 277 10.09 10.49 -23.08
C LYS A 277 10.68 11.19 -24.30
N VAL A 278 11.18 12.43 -24.14
CA VAL A 278 11.84 13.17 -25.25
C VAL A 278 13.10 12.46 -25.72
N ARG A 279 13.84 11.82 -24.81
CA ARG A 279 15.08 11.10 -25.11
C ARG A 279 14.89 9.60 -25.23
N LYS A 280 13.77 9.09 -24.71
CA LYS A 280 13.47 7.67 -24.53
C LYS A 280 14.56 6.94 -23.73
N ASN A 281 14.24 5.78 -23.19
CA ASN A 281 15.17 4.94 -22.44
C ASN A 281 16.04 5.74 -21.45
N THR A 282 15.39 6.59 -20.67
CA THR A 282 16.05 7.60 -19.82
C THR A 282 15.37 7.70 -18.46
N VAL A 283 16.16 7.96 -17.42
CA VAL A 283 15.69 8.26 -16.06
C VAL A 283 15.93 9.76 -15.78
N VAL A 284 14.88 10.46 -15.41
CA VAL A 284 14.93 11.85 -14.92
C VAL A 284 14.45 11.86 -13.47
N CYS A 285 15.29 12.34 -12.54
CA CYS A 285 14.97 12.44 -11.13
C CYS A 285 15.09 13.88 -10.63
N ALA A 286 14.23 14.24 -9.66
CA ALA A 286 14.41 15.41 -8.82
C ALA A 286 14.47 15.00 -7.36
N GLY A 287 15.46 15.49 -6.61
CA GLY A 287 15.58 15.34 -5.17
C GLY A 287 14.77 16.40 -4.42
N THR A 288 14.63 16.22 -3.11
CA THR A 288 14.00 17.24 -2.23
C THR A 288 14.74 18.58 -2.23
N THR A 289 16.02 18.59 -2.58
CA THR A 289 16.87 19.79 -2.58
C THR A 289 16.69 20.66 -3.81
N ASP A 290 16.23 20.13 -4.94
CA ASP A 290 16.09 20.86 -6.22
C ASP A 290 14.82 21.73 -6.28
N GLN A 291 13.94 21.65 -5.30
CA GLN A 291 12.64 22.36 -5.30
C GLN A 291 12.77 23.88 -5.14
N ARG A 292 13.88 24.40 -4.62
CA ARG A 292 14.05 25.85 -4.41
C ARG A 292 14.39 26.62 -5.69
N THR A 293 14.78 25.94 -6.76
CA THR A 293 15.23 26.57 -8.01
C THR A 293 14.15 26.61 -9.10
N LEU A 294 13.03 25.88 -8.95
CA LEU A 294 11.95 25.82 -9.95
C LEU A 294 10.76 26.76 -9.65
N LEU A 295 10.82 27.53 -8.57
CA LEU A 295 9.81 28.52 -8.16
C LEU A 295 10.33 29.96 -8.14
N SER A 296 11.52 30.21 -8.71
CA SER A 296 12.08 31.57 -8.92
C SER A 296 11.94 32.04 -10.35
#